data_2b9acde8fdb0fe50d6d0a69ca01b8d1a
#
_entry.id   2b9acde8fdb0fe50d6d0a69ca01b8d1a
#
_cell.length_a   1.000
_cell.length_b   1.000
_cell.length_c   1.000
_cell.angle_alpha   90.00
_cell.angle_beta   90.00
_cell.angle_gamma   90.00
#
_symmetry.space_group_name_H-M   'P 1'
#
loop_
_entity.id
_entity.type
_entity.pdbx_description
1 polymer ?
#
loop_
_entity_poly.entity_id
_entity_poly.type
_entity_poly.pdbx_seq_one_letter_code
_entity_poly.pdbx_strand_id
1 'polypeptide(L)' 'DASAEARYCAATALADRLGMRPLTAHCHLGLGKLYRRTDERERAREHFTSATTMYREMGMTYWLEKAQTEMAEAA' A
#
# COMPACT_ATOMS: atom_id res chain seq x y z
N ASP A 1 10.95 -9.86 -1.88
CA ASP A 1 12.39 -9.80 -1.67
C ASP A 1 12.89 -8.35 -1.74
N ALA A 2 14.18 -8.15 -1.51
CA ALA A 2 14.76 -6.80 -1.49
C ALA A 2 14.58 -6.06 -2.82
N SER A 3 14.60 -6.79 -3.94
CA SER A 3 14.40 -6.19 -5.26
C SER A 3 12.97 -5.70 -5.43
N ALA A 4 11.98 -6.48 -4.98
CA ALA A 4 10.58 -6.08 -5.04
C ALA A 4 10.34 -4.87 -4.14
N GLU A 5 10.91 -4.87 -2.94
CA GLU A 5 10.80 -3.76 -2.02
C GLU A 5 11.38 -2.48 -2.65
N ALA A 6 12.55 -2.58 -3.24
CA ALA A 6 13.20 -1.42 -3.87
C ALA A 6 12.33 -0.85 -5.00
N ARG A 7 11.73 -1.72 -5.82
CA ARG A 7 10.87 -1.29 -6.91
C ARG A 7 9.63 -0.57 -6.40
N TYR A 8 8.98 -1.12 -5.37
CA TYR A 8 7.79 -0.49 -4.80
C TYR A 8 8.13 0.86 -4.17
N CYS A 9 9.25 0.94 -3.46
CA CYS A 9 9.66 2.20 -2.84
C CYS A 9 9.97 3.25 -3.90
N ALA A 10 10.66 2.87 -4.98
CA ALA A 10 10.97 3.80 -6.07
C ALA A 10 9.69 4.26 -6.78
N ALA A 11 8.77 3.33 -7.04
CA ALA A 11 7.50 3.65 -7.69
C ALA A 11 6.65 4.56 -6.82
N THR A 12 6.62 4.31 -5.51
CA THR A 12 5.88 5.13 -4.56
C THR A 12 6.41 6.56 -4.57
N ALA A 13 7.73 6.70 -4.49
CA ALA A 13 8.37 8.02 -4.46
C ALA A 13 8.08 8.79 -5.75
N LEU A 14 8.16 8.11 -6.90
CA LEU A 14 7.90 8.75 -8.19
C LEU A 14 6.44 9.16 -8.32
N ALA A 15 5.52 8.27 -7.97
CA ALA A 15 4.09 8.55 -8.06
C ALA A 15 3.71 9.72 -7.15
N ASP A 16 4.29 9.74 -5.95
CA ASP A 16 4.03 10.82 -4.99
C ASP A 16 4.54 12.16 -5.53
N ARG A 17 5.75 12.15 -6.07
CA ARG A 17 6.36 13.37 -6.63
C ARG A 17 5.56 13.91 -7.81
N LEU A 18 4.99 13.03 -8.63
CA LEU A 18 4.20 13.41 -9.79
C LEU A 18 2.73 13.70 -9.47
N GLY A 19 2.33 13.54 -8.21
CA GLY A 19 0.95 13.77 -7.80
C GLY A 19 -0.03 12.72 -8.27
N MET A 20 0.46 11.51 -8.59
CA MET A 20 -0.39 10.41 -9.07
C MET A 20 -0.93 9.62 -7.87
N ARG A 21 -1.89 10.21 -7.16
CA ARG A 21 -2.38 9.66 -5.91
C ARG A 21 -2.93 8.22 -6.00
N PRO A 22 -3.74 7.87 -7.02
CA PRO A 22 -4.19 6.47 -7.12
C PRO A 22 -3.03 5.49 -7.21
N LEU A 23 -1.99 5.83 -7.97
CA LEU A 23 -0.82 4.98 -8.10
C LEU A 23 -0.05 4.88 -6.79
N THR A 24 0.11 6.00 -6.08
CA THR A 24 0.75 6.00 -4.76
C THR A 24 0.01 5.06 -3.81
N ALA A 25 -1.33 5.11 -3.80
CA ALA A 25 -2.14 4.23 -2.96
C ALA A 25 -1.93 2.76 -3.34
N HIS A 26 -1.91 2.46 -4.64
CA HIS A 26 -1.67 1.08 -5.11
C HIS A 26 -0.27 0.60 -4.70
N CYS A 27 0.72 1.47 -4.71
CA CYS A 27 2.07 1.11 -4.27
C CYS A 27 2.09 0.78 -2.78
N HIS A 28 1.38 1.55 -1.96
CA HIS A 28 1.27 1.23 -0.54
C HIS A 28 0.59 -0.11 -0.32
N LEU A 29 -0.47 -0.40 -1.09
CA LEU A 29 -1.14 -1.68 -1.00
C LEU A 29 -0.17 -2.83 -1.33
N GLY A 30 0.62 -2.66 -2.39
CA GLY A 30 1.63 -3.65 -2.78
C GLY A 30 2.70 -3.86 -1.71
N LEU A 31 3.19 -2.76 -1.11
CA LEU A 31 4.17 -2.85 -0.03
C LEU A 31 3.58 -3.55 1.20
N GLY A 32 2.33 -3.24 1.53
CA GLY A 32 1.66 -3.92 2.64
C GLY A 32 1.63 -5.43 2.44
N LYS A 33 1.25 -5.86 1.23
CA LYS A 33 1.23 -7.30 0.92
C LYS A 33 2.62 -7.92 0.99
N LEU A 34 3.63 -7.20 0.49
CA LEU A 34 5.01 -7.68 0.52
C LEU A 34 5.50 -7.88 1.94
N TYR A 35 5.31 -6.87 2.79
CA TYR A 35 5.76 -6.95 4.18
C TYR A 35 4.99 -8.01 4.97
N ARG A 36 3.70 -8.21 4.65
CA ARG A 36 2.94 -9.30 5.27
C ARG A 36 3.57 -10.65 4.95
N ARG A 37 3.99 -10.86 3.69
CA ARG A 37 4.60 -12.13 3.28
C ARG A 37 5.96 -12.35 3.93
N THR A 38 6.67 -11.28 4.27
CA THR A 38 7.98 -11.39 4.94
C THR A 38 7.86 -11.29 6.45
N ASP A 39 6.64 -11.37 6.98
CA ASP A 39 6.35 -11.38 8.41
C ASP A 39 6.76 -10.08 9.11
N GLU A 40 6.73 -8.97 8.40
CA GLU A 40 6.99 -7.65 8.97
C GLU A 40 5.65 -6.93 9.18
N ARG A 41 4.94 -7.37 10.21
CA ARG A 41 3.53 -6.99 10.41
C ARG A 41 3.32 -5.49 10.64
N GLU A 42 4.19 -4.85 11.40
CA GLU A 42 4.04 -3.42 11.66
C GLU A 42 4.21 -2.60 10.38
N ARG A 43 5.21 -2.93 9.59
CA ARG A 43 5.43 -2.23 8.31
C ARG A 43 4.27 -2.48 7.36
N ALA A 44 3.76 -3.72 7.33
CA ALA A 44 2.59 -4.05 6.51
C ALA A 44 1.41 -3.19 6.92
N ARG A 45 1.15 -3.09 8.21
CA ARG A 45 0.02 -2.32 8.73
C ARG A 45 0.15 -0.85 8.37
N GLU A 46 1.34 -0.28 8.49
CA GLU A 46 1.56 1.13 8.13
C GLU A 46 1.21 1.40 6.67
N HIS A 47 1.64 0.52 5.77
CA HIS A 47 1.36 0.71 4.35
C HIS A 47 -0.12 0.47 4.01
N PHE A 48 -0.75 -0.53 4.64
CA PHE A 48 -2.19 -0.73 4.46
C PHE A 48 -2.98 0.46 4.98
N THR A 49 -2.57 1.04 6.10
CA THR A 49 -3.22 2.22 6.65
C THR A 49 -3.09 3.41 5.68
N SER A 50 -1.90 3.61 5.12
CA SER A 50 -1.71 4.66 4.12
C SER A 50 -2.60 4.44 2.91
N ALA A 51 -2.66 3.21 2.40
CA ALA A 51 -3.48 2.89 1.23
C ALA A 51 -4.96 3.13 1.52
N THR A 52 -5.47 2.64 2.65
CA THR A 52 -6.89 2.81 2.98
C THR A 52 -7.26 4.27 3.15
N THR A 53 -6.39 5.05 3.80
CA THR A 53 -6.62 6.49 3.96
C THR A 53 -6.73 7.17 2.61
N MET A 54 -5.80 6.88 1.69
CA MET A 54 -5.79 7.50 0.37
C MET A 54 -7.01 7.07 -0.45
N TYR A 55 -7.33 5.77 -0.46
CA TYR A 55 -8.51 5.29 -1.19
C TYR A 55 -9.79 5.93 -0.66
N ARG A 56 -9.89 6.08 0.67
CA ARG A 56 -11.06 6.72 1.27
C ARG A 56 -11.17 8.17 0.83
N GLU A 57 -10.05 8.90 0.87
CA GLU A 57 -10.04 10.31 0.47
C GLU A 57 -10.40 10.50 -0.99
N MET A 58 -10.03 9.55 -1.84
CA MET A 58 -10.31 9.62 -3.27
C MET A 58 -11.67 9.01 -3.65
N GLY A 59 -12.40 8.43 -2.68
CA GLY A 59 -13.66 7.79 -2.97
C GLY A 59 -13.55 6.51 -3.78
N MET A 60 -12.40 5.84 -3.73
CA MET A 60 -12.15 4.61 -4.48
C MET A 60 -12.63 3.41 -3.65
N THR A 61 -13.96 3.24 -3.60
CA THR A 61 -14.61 2.30 -2.70
C THR A 61 -14.17 0.85 -2.92
N TYR A 62 -14.07 0.42 -4.17
CA TYR A 62 -13.64 -0.95 -4.47
C TYR A 62 -12.26 -1.22 -3.87
N TRP A 63 -11.31 -0.31 -4.12
CA TRP A 63 -9.94 -0.49 -3.64
C TRP A 63 -9.83 -0.31 -2.13
N LEU A 64 -10.65 0.57 -1.55
CA LEU A 64 -10.71 0.72 -0.10
C LEU A 64 -11.09 -0.60 0.56
N GLU A 65 -12.13 -1.26 0.04
CA GLU A 65 -12.57 -2.55 0.60
C GLU A 65 -11.50 -3.62 0.43
N LYS A 66 -10.84 -3.65 -0.72
CA LYS A 66 -9.73 -4.59 -0.95
C LYS A 66 -8.61 -4.38 0.07
N ALA A 67 -8.22 -3.13 0.27
CA ALA A 67 -7.13 -2.82 1.21
C ALA A 67 -7.52 -3.16 2.65
N GLN A 68 -8.78 -2.91 3.03
CA GLN A 68 -9.27 -3.25 4.36
C GLN A 68 -9.25 -4.76 4.58
N THR A 69 -9.62 -5.53 3.57
CA THR A 69 -9.58 -7.00 3.65
C THR A 69 -8.15 -7.49 3.82
N GLU A 70 -7.21 -6.94 3.05
CA GLU A 70 -5.80 -7.32 3.16
C GLU A 70 -5.25 -6.99 4.54
N MET A 71 -5.62 -5.82 5.07
CA MET A 71 -5.16 -5.40 6.40
C MET A 71 -5.69 -6.34 7.48
N ALA A 72 -6.95 -6.76 7.38
CA ALA A 72 -7.54 -7.69 8.34
C ALA A 72 -6.81 -9.03 8.33
N GLU A 73 -6.40 -9.49 7.15
CA GLU A 73 -5.66 -10.75 7.02
C GLU A 73 -4.24 -10.65 7.55
N ALA A 74 -3.71 -9.43 7.70
CA ALA A 74 -2.37 -9.21 8.23
C ALA A 74 -2.33 -9.18 9.76
N ALA A 75 -3.48 -9.12 10.40
CA ALA A 75 -3.57 -8.96 11.86
C ALA A 75 -3.22 -10.25 12.64
#